data_e2e1331eab64f1b1341910e16179562d
#
_entry.id   e2e1331eab64f1b1341910e16179562d
#
_cell.length_a   1.000
_cell.length_b   1.000
_cell.length_c   1.000
_cell.angle_alpha   90.00
_cell.angle_beta   90.00
_cell.angle_gamma   90.00
#
_symmetry.space_group_name_H-M   'P 1'
#
loop_
_entity.id
_entity.type
_entity.pdbx_description
1 polymer ?
#
loop_
_entity_poly.entity_id
_entity_poly.type
_entity_poly.pdbx_seq_one_letter_code
_entity_poly.pdbx_strand_id
1 'polypeptide(L)'
;MSAPSETLLPVRLLPPCLLIVTVEVDIEVEADWNRWYDDVHLPDALACPGVRAGRRYVSSGEVSESDRGEQRRLRTRLYTTVYELDAPSAVETKEFAAMRGWGRFGPRVRSQTRVVVAVG
;
A
#
# COMPACT_ATOMS: atom_id res chain seq x y z
N MET A 1 32.56 13.24 -12.93
CA MET A 1 32.17 11.98 -12.34
C MET A 1 31.16 12.22 -11.23
N SER A 2 30.03 11.66 -11.35
CA SER A 2 28.91 11.98 -10.46
C SER A 2 28.46 10.81 -9.59
N ALA A 3 29.30 9.79 -9.45
CA ALA A 3 28.93 8.59 -8.72
C ALA A 3 28.43 8.84 -7.29
N PRO A 4 29.07 9.73 -6.48
CA PRO A 4 28.55 10.01 -5.14
C PRO A 4 27.15 10.59 -5.14
N SER A 5 26.85 11.49 -6.10
CA SER A 5 25.51 12.06 -6.21
C SER A 5 24.47 11.01 -6.59
N GLU A 6 24.81 10.14 -7.51
CA GLU A 6 23.93 9.06 -7.93
C GLU A 6 23.62 8.12 -6.77
N THR A 7 24.61 7.82 -5.95
CA THR A 7 24.43 6.96 -4.79
C THR A 7 23.48 7.57 -3.77
N LEU A 8 23.55 8.87 -3.56
CA LEU A 8 22.73 9.55 -2.55
C LEU A 8 21.30 9.80 -2.98
N LEU A 9 21.06 10.05 -4.28
CA LEU A 9 19.73 10.40 -4.78
C LEU A 9 18.67 9.33 -4.49
N PRO A 10 18.91 8.03 -4.71
CA PRO A 10 17.90 7.02 -4.41
C PRO A 10 17.46 7.05 -2.95
N VAL A 11 18.38 7.23 -2.02
CA VAL A 11 18.05 7.29 -0.59
C VAL A 11 17.18 8.50 -0.28
N ARG A 12 17.48 9.65 -0.90
CA ARG A 12 16.70 10.86 -0.68
C ARG A 12 15.29 10.78 -1.25
N LEU A 13 15.09 9.96 -2.28
CA LEU A 13 13.79 9.82 -2.91
C LEU A 13 12.88 8.85 -2.16
N LEU A 14 13.43 8.08 -1.22
CA LEU A 14 12.61 7.15 -0.45
C LEU A 14 12.03 7.85 0.77
N PRO A 15 10.72 7.84 0.94
CA PRO A 15 10.09 8.50 2.07
C PRO A 15 10.43 7.83 3.39
N PRO A 16 10.58 8.60 4.48
CA PRO A 16 10.89 8.01 5.79
C PRO A 16 9.71 7.37 6.49
N CYS A 17 8.49 7.61 6.04
CA CYS A 17 7.29 7.05 6.67
C CYS A 17 6.29 6.64 5.60
N LEU A 18 5.85 5.39 5.66
CA LEU A 18 4.94 4.83 4.66
C LEU A 18 3.77 4.13 5.35
N LEU A 19 2.63 4.17 4.68
CA LEU A 19 1.51 3.27 4.96
C LEU A 19 1.48 2.24 3.84
N ILE A 20 1.55 0.97 4.19
CA ILE A 20 1.52 -0.12 3.21
C ILE A 20 0.27 -0.94 3.43
N VAL A 21 -0.53 -1.03 2.37
CA VAL A 21 -1.79 -1.79 2.37
C VAL A 21 -1.67 -2.91 1.37
N THR A 22 -1.82 -4.14 1.83
CA THR A 22 -1.74 -5.33 0.98
C THR A 22 -3.09 -6.01 0.96
N VAL A 23 -3.60 -6.34 -0.23
CA VAL A 23 -4.96 -6.86 -0.39
C VAL A 23 -4.99 -8.03 -1.35
N GLU A 24 -5.66 -9.11 -0.91
CA GLU A 24 -6.17 -10.14 -1.80
C GLU A 24 -7.67 -9.90 -1.97
N VAL A 25 -8.14 -9.90 -3.21
CA VAL A 25 -9.56 -9.66 -3.51
C VAL A 25 -10.13 -10.86 -4.27
N ASP A 26 -11.38 -11.21 -3.96
CA ASP A 26 -12.06 -12.28 -4.67
C ASP A 26 -12.16 -11.94 -6.16
N ILE A 27 -11.90 -12.92 -7.00
CA ILE A 27 -11.83 -12.72 -8.45
C ILE A 27 -13.16 -12.21 -9.02
N GLU A 28 -14.28 -12.59 -8.44
CA GLU A 28 -15.60 -12.19 -8.93
C GLU A 28 -15.84 -10.69 -8.82
N VAL A 29 -15.18 -10.03 -7.87
CA VAL A 29 -15.36 -8.59 -7.65
C VAL A 29 -14.11 -7.79 -7.97
N GLU A 30 -13.06 -8.43 -8.47
CA GLU A 30 -11.76 -7.80 -8.65
C GLU A 30 -11.84 -6.57 -9.55
N ALA A 31 -12.51 -6.67 -10.68
CA ALA A 31 -12.62 -5.57 -11.63
C ALA A 31 -13.37 -4.38 -11.03
N ASP A 32 -14.48 -4.64 -10.34
CA ASP A 32 -15.25 -3.57 -9.68
C ASP A 32 -14.49 -2.95 -8.53
N TRP A 33 -13.79 -3.79 -7.75
CA TRP A 33 -12.97 -3.32 -6.64
C TRP A 33 -11.83 -2.43 -7.14
N ASN A 34 -11.18 -2.78 -8.23
CA ASN A 34 -10.12 -1.96 -8.82
C ASN A 34 -10.64 -0.60 -9.27
N ARG A 35 -11.82 -0.57 -9.92
CA ARG A 35 -12.42 0.71 -10.34
C ARG A 35 -12.76 1.58 -9.14
N TRP A 36 -13.38 0.98 -8.13
CA TRP A 36 -13.73 1.69 -6.90
C TRP A 36 -12.47 2.24 -6.21
N TYR A 37 -11.40 1.43 -6.15
CA TYR A 37 -10.16 1.87 -5.53
C TYR A 37 -9.57 3.06 -6.26
N ASP A 38 -9.48 2.98 -7.58
CA ASP A 38 -8.89 4.05 -8.37
C ASP A 38 -9.74 5.32 -8.38
N ASP A 39 -11.06 5.17 -8.44
CA ASP A 39 -11.96 6.30 -8.62
C ASP A 39 -12.41 6.94 -7.31
N VAL A 40 -12.46 6.19 -6.24
CA VAL A 40 -13.01 6.64 -4.96
C VAL A 40 -11.99 6.54 -3.83
N HIS A 41 -11.49 5.33 -3.55
CA HIS A 41 -10.74 5.07 -2.34
C HIS A 41 -9.37 5.76 -2.34
N LEU A 42 -8.64 5.65 -3.44
CA LEU A 42 -7.33 6.30 -3.56
C LEU A 42 -7.44 7.83 -3.51
N PRO A 43 -8.35 8.47 -4.28
CA PRO A 43 -8.52 9.91 -4.15
C PRO A 43 -8.93 10.35 -2.75
N ASP A 44 -9.79 9.59 -2.08
CA ASP A 44 -10.20 9.91 -0.70
C ASP A 44 -9.03 9.83 0.26
N ALA A 45 -8.18 8.82 0.11
CA ALA A 45 -6.99 8.68 0.93
C ALA A 45 -6.02 9.83 0.70
N LEU A 46 -5.83 10.23 -0.55
CA LEU A 46 -4.92 11.33 -0.91
C LEU A 46 -5.43 12.68 -0.42
N ALA A 47 -6.71 12.80 -0.14
CA ALA A 47 -7.29 14.02 0.42
C ALA A 47 -7.13 14.12 1.94
N CYS A 48 -6.70 13.05 2.61
CA CYS A 48 -6.52 13.07 4.07
C CYS A 48 -5.28 13.87 4.45
N PRO A 49 -5.36 14.66 5.55
CA PRO A 49 -4.20 15.40 6.03
C PRO A 49 -3.03 14.46 6.35
N GLY A 50 -1.84 14.84 5.93
CA GLY A 50 -0.64 14.05 6.20
C GLY A 50 -0.37 12.93 5.21
N VAL A 51 -1.28 12.65 4.29
CA VAL A 51 -1.06 11.71 3.20
C VAL A 51 -0.57 12.50 1.99
N ARG A 52 0.69 12.32 1.62
CA ARG A 52 1.33 13.15 0.60
C ARG A 52 1.24 12.58 -0.80
N ALA A 53 1.29 11.26 -0.92
CA ALA A 53 1.28 10.58 -2.20
C ALA A 53 0.80 9.15 -2.00
N GLY A 54 0.35 8.51 -3.06
CA GLY A 54 -0.04 7.12 -3.01
C GLY A 54 0.05 6.49 -4.39
N ARG A 55 0.42 5.23 -4.42
CA ARG A 55 0.52 4.50 -5.68
C ARG A 55 0.14 3.05 -5.46
N ARG A 56 -0.59 2.51 -6.42
CA ARG A 56 -1.04 1.14 -6.40
C ARG A 56 -0.14 0.25 -7.24
N TYR A 57 0.11 -0.95 -6.74
CA TYR A 57 0.93 -1.96 -7.41
C TYR A 57 0.20 -3.29 -7.38
N VAL A 58 0.53 -4.17 -8.29
CA VAL A 58 -0.01 -5.54 -8.29
C VAL A 58 1.11 -6.52 -8.60
N SER A 59 1.10 -7.66 -7.91
CA SER A 59 2.06 -8.72 -8.19
C SER A 59 1.73 -9.41 -9.51
N SER A 60 2.71 -10.15 -10.05
CA SER A 60 2.55 -10.86 -11.32
C SER A 60 1.64 -12.08 -11.26
N GLY A 61 1.04 -12.36 -10.11
CA GLY A 61 0.15 -13.52 -9.94
C GLY A 61 0.81 -14.68 -9.23
N GLU A 62 2.07 -14.52 -8.84
CA GLU A 62 2.81 -15.52 -8.11
C GLU A 62 3.55 -14.86 -6.95
N VAL A 63 3.39 -15.41 -5.76
CA VAL A 63 4.05 -14.92 -4.55
C VAL A 63 4.89 -16.04 -3.98
N SER A 64 6.18 -15.76 -3.76
CA SER A 64 7.08 -16.69 -3.09
C SER A 64 7.13 -16.33 -1.62
N GLU A 65 6.93 -17.32 -0.77
CA GLU A 65 6.93 -17.14 0.67
C GLU A 65 7.95 -18.10 1.29
N SER A 66 8.75 -17.58 2.21
CA SER A 66 9.72 -18.37 2.95
C SER A 66 9.43 -18.23 4.43
N ASP A 67 9.27 -19.36 5.12
CA ASP A 67 9.03 -19.39 6.55
C ASP A 67 9.97 -20.40 7.18
N ARG A 68 10.98 -19.91 7.91
CA ARG A 68 11.95 -20.75 8.62
C ARG A 68 12.62 -21.77 7.72
N GLY A 69 12.98 -21.37 6.52
CA GLY A 69 13.63 -22.21 5.54
C GLY A 69 12.69 -22.97 4.62
N GLU A 70 11.40 -22.99 4.91
CA GLU A 70 10.41 -23.58 4.03
C GLU A 70 9.93 -22.54 3.04
N GLN A 71 9.79 -22.94 1.79
CA GLN A 71 9.37 -22.06 0.73
C GLN A 71 8.03 -22.48 0.17
N ARG A 72 7.16 -21.50 -0.05
CA ARG A 72 5.86 -21.71 -0.67
C ARG A 72 5.65 -20.74 -1.80
N ARG A 73 4.90 -21.17 -2.79
CA ARG A 73 4.46 -20.30 -3.87
C ARG A 73 2.95 -20.19 -3.82
N LEU A 74 2.47 -18.96 -3.76
CA LEU A 74 1.04 -18.68 -3.76
C LEU A 74 0.67 -18.16 -5.15
N ARG A 75 -0.39 -18.72 -5.72
CA ARG A 75 -0.88 -18.32 -7.03
C ARG A 75 -2.04 -17.34 -6.88
N THR A 76 -1.74 -16.24 -6.24
CA THR A 76 -2.72 -15.19 -6.04
C THR A 76 -2.08 -13.84 -6.35
N ARG A 77 -2.87 -12.94 -6.90
CA ARG A 77 -2.40 -11.57 -7.08
C ARG A 77 -2.56 -10.82 -5.78
N LEU A 78 -1.49 -10.15 -5.39
CA LEU A 78 -1.52 -9.24 -4.26
C LEU A 78 -1.48 -7.81 -4.80
N TYR A 79 -2.45 -7.04 -4.38
CA TYR A 79 -2.48 -5.60 -4.63
C TYR A 79 -1.84 -4.90 -3.46
N THR A 80 -0.93 -3.99 -3.74
CA THR A 80 -0.24 -3.23 -2.70
C THR A 80 -0.38 -1.76 -3.01
N THR A 81 -0.88 -1.00 -2.04
CA THR A 81 -0.85 0.46 -2.14
C THR A 81 0.16 0.97 -1.16
N VAL A 82 1.02 1.84 -1.63
CA VAL A 82 2.04 2.51 -0.81
C VAL A 82 1.69 3.98 -0.74
N TYR A 83 1.50 4.47 0.47
CA TYR A 83 1.25 5.89 0.71
C TYR A 83 2.45 6.49 1.42
N GLU A 84 2.83 7.67 0.99
CA GLU A 84 3.82 8.47 1.72
C GLU A 84 3.08 9.29 2.77
N LEU A 85 3.55 9.20 4.01
CA LEU A 85 2.96 9.93 5.13
C LEU A 85 3.94 10.96 5.67
N ASP A 86 3.39 12.07 6.18
CA ASP A 86 4.19 13.06 6.92
C ASP A 86 4.72 12.48 8.22
N ALA A 87 3.92 11.65 8.88
CA ALA A 87 4.26 11.02 10.16
C ALA A 87 3.29 9.86 10.40
N PRO A 88 3.61 8.93 11.30
CA PRO A 88 2.69 7.84 11.65
C PRO A 88 1.30 8.32 12.09
N SER A 89 1.22 9.49 12.71
CA SER A 89 -0.05 10.06 13.18
C SER A 89 -1.01 10.42 12.04
N ALA A 90 -0.56 10.42 10.79
CA ALA A 90 -1.45 10.70 9.66
C ALA A 90 -2.61 9.71 9.55
N VAL A 91 -2.46 8.49 10.07
CA VAL A 91 -3.52 7.50 10.07
C VAL A 91 -4.46 7.62 11.28
N GLU A 92 -4.21 8.57 12.17
CA GLU A 92 -4.99 8.77 13.39
C GLU A 92 -5.95 9.95 13.28
N THR A 93 -6.03 10.59 12.13
CA THR A 93 -6.94 11.73 11.94
C THR A 93 -8.38 11.25 11.78
N LYS A 94 -9.33 12.13 12.06
CA LYS A 94 -10.74 11.81 11.84
C LYS A 94 -11.05 11.61 10.36
N GLU A 95 -10.37 12.36 9.51
CA GLU A 95 -10.52 12.21 8.06
C GLU A 95 -10.09 10.83 7.59
N PHE A 96 -8.95 10.36 8.09
CA PHE A 96 -8.47 9.02 7.75
C PHE A 96 -9.43 7.95 8.28
N ALA A 97 -9.89 8.10 9.51
CA ALA A 97 -10.84 7.15 10.12
C ALA A 97 -12.14 7.07 9.30
N ALA A 98 -12.60 8.20 8.77
CA ALA A 98 -13.82 8.22 7.96
C ALA A 98 -13.62 7.58 6.59
N MET A 99 -12.41 7.65 6.05
CA MET A 99 -12.08 7.13 4.72
C MET A 99 -11.80 5.63 4.73
N ARG A 100 -11.18 5.12 5.79
CA ARG A 100 -10.63 3.77 5.82
C ARG A 100 -11.71 2.69 5.75
N GLY A 101 -11.33 1.52 5.29
CA GLY A 101 -12.23 0.40 5.16
C GLY A 101 -12.54 0.09 3.70
N TRP A 102 -13.23 -1.00 3.48
CA TRP A 102 -13.44 -1.53 2.15
C TRP A 102 -14.89 -1.38 1.66
N GLY A 103 -15.74 -0.72 2.46
CA GLY A 103 -17.14 -0.51 2.10
C GLY A 103 -17.83 -1.83 1.79
N ARG A 104 -18.54 -1.87 0.67
CA ARG A 104 -19.27 -3.07 0.26
C ARG A 104 -18.37 -4.26 -0.07
N PHE A 105 -17.09 -4.03 -0.27
CA PHE A 105 -16.14 -5.09 -0.62
C PHE A 105 -15.56 -5.80 0.61
N GLY A 106 -15.86 -5.33 1.82
CA GLY A 106 -15.28 -5.88 3.04
C GLY A 106 -15.29 -7.40 3.12
N PRO A 107 -16.43 -8.08 2.89
CA PRO A 107 -16.49 -9.53 2.96
C PRO A 107 -15.73 -10.25 1.83
N ARG A 108 -15.31 -9.53 0.82
CA ARG A 108 -14.71 -10.10 -0.38
C ARG A 108 -13.22 -9.83 -0.49
N VAL A 109 -12.61 -9.22 0.54
CA VAL A 109 -11.18 -8.91 0.54
C VAL A 109 -10.53 -9.38 1.82
N ARG A 110 -9.25 -9.70 1.70
CA ARG A 110 -8.39 -10.00 2.84
C ARG A 110 -7.24 -9.01 2.78
N SER A 111 -7.06 -8.22 3.83
CA SER A 111 -6.10 -7.13 3.78
C SER A 111 -5.23 -7.05 5.02
N GLN A 112 -4.09 -6.43 4.84
CA GLN A 112 -3.16 -6.11 5.89
C GLN A 112 -2.69 -4.67 5.71
N THR A 113 -2.69 -3.93 6.80
CA THR A 113 -2.32 -2.50 6.76
C THR A 113 -1.28 -2.26 7.85
N ARG A 114 -0.20 -1.56 7.49
CA ARG A 114 0.82 -1.22 8.49
C ARG A 114 1.50 0.09 8.13
N VAL A 115 1.85 0.83 9.18
CA VAL A 115 2.70 2.00 9.06
C VAL A 115 4.13 1.56 9.34
N VAL A 116 5.04 1.96 8.47
CA VAL A 116 6.46 1.66 8.61
C VAL A 116 7.26 2.95 8.57
N VAL A 117 8.35 2.96 9.35
CA VAL A 117 9.25 4.12 9.38
C VAL A 117 10.65 3.66 9.00
N ALA A 118 11.41 4.57 8.42
CA ALA A 118 12.76 4.25 7.97
C ALA A 118 13.63 3.86 9.17
N VAL A 119 14.49 2.87 8.94
CA VAL A 119 15.49 2.44 9.91
C VAL A 119 16.78 3.20 9.63
N GLY A 120 17.19 4.03 10.54
CA GLY A 120 18.40 4.83 10.39
C GLY A 120 18.14 6.21 9.76
#